data_1bd87f1205eced118c79bb15b07c008f
#
_entry.id   1bd87f1205eced118c79bb15b07c008f
#
_cell.length_a   1.000
_cell.length_b   1.000
_cell.length_c   1.000
_cell.angle_alpha   90.00
_cell.angle_beta   90.00
_cell.angle_gamma   90.00
#
_symmetry.space_group_name_H-M   'P 1'
#
loop_
_entity.id
_entity.type
_entity.pdbx_description
1 polymer ?
#
loop_
_entity_poly.entity_id
_entity_poly.type
_entity_poly.pdbx_seq_one_letter_code
_entity_poly.pdbx_strand_id
1 'polypeptide(L)'
;MYPNPVRLSRRSFVIGAGAAALAASLPLAISTRAFAVEGALFTPGTYTGSAAGMYGTTVADVTVDETSILSIEVVEINDTALVAEAAMAELPDAIIDAQSLAVDNVTGATMSSLGIRGAVEDALAQAGADLDALNEPLPAVERQQLPDEDFDLVIVGAGGAGMAAAIQAARTSDLKILLLEKEAYVGGSTALSGGQIAVAGTPKNEGDDVYDFNADEFLEFFKQRAGEMDRRPDDMWINETLVHRIGERIPEFYNYLLGEGIDQPDHENQFVFDEENRRGITGFKNRATRGQEVFGRWMPALVEKLGVEVRTHARVTGLKVDGGAVTGVTVETPTSTYAVNAKKVVLSCGGFAQNRELFEEQNSYFENISQCWSYTAPGTTGDAFEFCSELDPAYTGYGFIIVQSCIMPYGFESPQGAWPTFGPYCWVDQTGARFVDEKEYYFQRTFDVLEQPDGFCWALASGTGPNGFWGAMPIEQIVECLEPKGGVIVAKSPEELVEKCGFDPEAFAQTVADNTAQVEAGEVDTYGDPIALAIGDEGPYYAFKIVPSVLCTMYGFKLDDRFHVVNTAEKPVENLFAVGELTMGNYFFQEYVSTSCAVACAVYGGSLAADEAVAEIARG
;
A
#
# COMPACT_ATOMS: atom_id res chain seq x y z
N MET A 1 20.01 1.49 19.16
CA MET A 1 19.37 2.76 19.50
C MET A 1 18.56 3.17 18.28
N TYR A 2 17.26 2.96 18.31
CA TYR A 2 16.38 3.41 17.25
C TYR A 2 16.03 4.87 17.48
N PRO A 3 15.92 5.69 16.43
CA PRO A 3 15.51 7.08 16.59
C PRO A 3 14.08 7.12 17.12
N ASN A 4 13.86 8.07 18.03
CA ASN A 4 12.54 8.47 18.53
C ASN A 4 11.53 8.67 17.37
N PRO A 5 10.21 8.61 17.64
CA PRO A 5 9.19 8.95 16.66
C PRO A 5 9.58 10.23 15.93
N VAL A 6 9.46 10.21 14.61
CA VAL A 6 9.96 11.28 13.75
C VAL A 6 9.25 12.57 14.15
N ARG A 7 9.88 13.40 14.94
CA ARG A 7 9.47 14.79 15.10
C ARG A 7 9.84 15.52 13.82
N LEU A 8 8.91 15.55 12.89
CA LEU A 8 9.04 16.35 11.69
C LEU A 8 8.99 17.84 12.12
N SER A 9 10.15 18.49 12.12
CA SER A 9 10.24 19.93 12.29
C SER A 9 10.37 20.59 10.91
N ARG A 10 9.96 21.85 10.76
CA ARG A 10 10.15 22.65 9.53
C ARG A 10 11.54 22.56 8.90
N ARG A 11 12.58 22.24 9.66
CA ARG A 11 13.95 22.03 9.15
C ARG A 11 14.15 20.71 8.42
N SER A 12 13.39 19.67 8.76
CA SER A 12 13.38 18.39 8.04
C SER A 12 12.57 18.49 6.74
N PHE A 13 11.54 19.34 6.73
CA PHE A 13 10.67 19.60 5.58
C PHE A 13 11.42 20.26 4.40
N VAL A 14 12.43 21.09 4.66
CA VAL A 14 13.17 21.82 3.60
C VAL A 14 14.07 20.89 2.75
N ILE A 15 14.36 19.66 3.21
CA ILE A 15 15.15 18.69 2.44
C ILE A 15 14.26 17.76 1.59
N GLY A 16 12.98 17.60 1.97
CA GLY A 16 11.98 16.78 1.25
C GLY A 16 11.12 17.55 0.24
N ALA A 17 11.10 18.87 0.32
CA ALA A 17 10.25 19.74 -0.50
C ALA A 17 10.64 19.82 -2.01
N GLY A 18 11.62 19.04 -2.45
CA GLY A 18 11.93 18.89 -3.87
C GLY A 18 10.89 18.13 -4.67
N ALA A 19 10.09 17.25 -4.03
CA ALA A 19 9.10 16.43 -4.71
C ALA A 19 7.66 17.00 -4.65
N ALA A 20 7.37 17.91 -3.72
CA ALA A 20 6.05 18.54 -3.58
C ALA A 20 5.89 19.84 -4.43
N ALA A 21 6.92 20.27 -5.16
CA ALA A 21 6.91 21.54 -5.85
C ALA A 21 6.45 21.50 -7.31
N LEU A 22 5.90 20.38 -7.77
CA LEU A 22 5.37 20.23 -9.13
C LEU A 22 3.86 20.00 -9.22
N ALA A 23 3.11 20.33 -8.19
CA ALA A 23 1.76 20.79 -8.46
C ALA A 23 1.94 22.12 -9.21
N ALA A 24 1.82 22.10 -10.54
CA ALA A 24 1.65 23.34 -11.28
C ALA A 24 0.50 24.06 -10.58
N SER A 25 0.84 25.01 -9.73
CA SER A 25 -0.08 25.81 -8.97
C SER A 25 -0.89 26.65 -9.96
N LEU A 26 -1.95 26.06 -10.46
CA LEU A 26 -3.09 26.89 -10.81
C LEU A 26 -3.51 27.52 -9.49
N PRO A 27 -3.54 28.86 -9.38
CA PRO A 27 -3.94 29.49 -8.15
C PRO A 27 -5.35 28.96 -7.83
N LEU A 28 -5.51 28.24 -6.71
CA LEU A 28 -6.81 28.05 -6.09
C LEU A 28 -7.36 29.46 -5.80
N ALA A 29 -8.08 30.02 -6.76
CA ALA A 29 -8.90 31.18 -6.52
C ALA A 29 -10.15 30.70 -5.76
N ILE A 30 -9.93 30.24 -4.52
CA ILE A 30 -11.02 30.14 -3.54
C ILE A 30 -11.43 31.59 -3.32
N SER A 31 -12.64 31.90 -3.76
CA SER A 31 -13.28 33.19 -3.46
C SER A 31 -13.31 33.34 -1.96
N THR A 32 -12.38 34.11 -1.40
CA THR A 32 -12.40 34.55 -0.01
C THR A 32 -13.66 35.35 0.23
N ARG A 33 -14.76 34.69 0.55
CA ARG A 33 -15.85 35.35 1.26
C ARG A 33 -15.49 35.27 2.74
N ALA A 34 -14.80 36.31 3.20
CA ALA A 34 -14.76 36.59 4.62
C ALA A 34 -16.22 36.72 5.11
N PHE A 35 -16.68 35.73 5.87
CA PHE A 35 -17.90 35.90 6.65
C PHE A 35 -17.56 36.94 7.73
N ALA A 36 -18.01 38.17 7.55
CA ALA A 36 -17.97 39.16 8.62
C ALA A 36 -19.01 38.74 9.67
N VAL A 37 -18.58 37.94 10.64
CA VAL A 37 -19.35 37.75 11.87
C VAL A 37 -19.08 38.97 12.76
N GLU A 38 -20.13 39.71 13.16
CA GLU A 38 -20.00 40.80 14.12
C GLU A 38 -19.77 40.20 15.53
N GLY A 39 -18.51 40.26 16.01
CA GLY A 39 -18.11 39.82 17.35
C GLY A 39 -16.77 39.09 17.36
N ALA A 40 -16.15 39.00 18.51
CA ALA A 40 -14.96 38.18 18.70
C ALA A 40 -15.34 36.70 18.62
N LEU A 41 -14.74 35.98 17.67
CA LEU A 41 -14.94 34.53 17.48
C LEU A 41 -14.02 33.73 18.38
N PHE A 42 -12.84 34.29 18.69
CA PHE A 42 -11.79 33.64 19.47
C PHE A 42 -11.22 34.59 20.53
N THR A 43 -10.66 34.02 21.59
CA THR A 43 -9.72 34.72 22.46
C THR A 43 -8.35 34.68 21.78
N PRO A 44 -7.71 35.83 21.47
CA PRO A 44 -6.42 35.84 20.76
C PRO A 44 -5.33 35.09 21.53
N GLY A 45 -4.52 34.28 20.82
CA GLY A 45 -3.45 33.52 21.41
C GLY A 45 -3.01 32.34 20.52
N THR A 46 -2.05 31.58 21.04
CA THR A 46 -1.65 30.29 20.47
C THR A 46 -2.07 29.19 21.44
N TYR A 47 -2.77 28.20 20.93
CA TYR A 47 -3.33 27.09 21.69
C TYR A 47 -2.81 25.76 21.14
N THR A 48 -2.42 24.85 22.03
CA THR A 48 -1.99 23.50 21.67
C THR A 48 -3.16 22.55 21.87
N GLY A 49 -3.58 21.89 20.80
CA GLY A 49 -4.63 20.88 20.84
C GLY A 49 -4.08 19.51 20.45
N SER A 50 -4.81 18.45 20.83
CA SER A 50 -4.44 17.08 20.57
C SER A 50 -5.64 16.20 20.22
N ALA A 51 -5.42 15.22 19.36
CA ALA A 51 -6.43 14.22 19.01
C ALA A 51 -5.80 12.86 18.76
N ALA A 52 -6.62 11.80 18.75
CA ALA A 52 -6.17 10.48 18.34
C ALA A 52 -5.84 10.47 16.83
N GLY A 53 -4.64 10.05 16.47
CA GLY A 53 -4.22 9.75 15.12
C GLY A 53 -4.25 8.25 14.84
N MET A 54 -3.69 7.84 13.70
CA MET A 54 -3.67 6.43 13.26
C MET A 54 -2.90 5.52 14.23
N TYR A 55 -1.68 5.89 14.58
CA TYR A 55 -0.77 5.10 15.42
C TYR A 55 -0.44 5.75 16.77
N GLY A 56 -1.09 6.85 17.11
CA GLY A 56 -0.83 7.58 18.34
C GLY A 56 -1.53 8.92 18.35
N THR A 57 -0.96 9.87 19.08
CA THR A 57 -1.53 11.22 19.21
C THR A 57 -1.03 12.12 18.09
N THR A 58 -1.95 12.92 17.52
CA THR A 58 -1.62 14.09 16.69
C THR A 58 -1.73 15.35 17.54
N VAL A 59 -0.75 16.25 17.44
CA VAL A 59 -0.70 17.51 18.18
C VAL A 59 -0.52 18.67 17.21
N ALA A 60 -1.30 19.74 17.39
CA ALA A 60 -1.20 20.95 16.59
C ALA A 60 -1.21 22.22 17.46
N ASP A 61 -0.38 23.20 17.09
CA ASP A 61 -0.43 24.56 17.62
C ASP A 61 -1.22 25.44 16.66
N VAL A 62 -2.27 26.09 17.19
CA VAL A 62 -3.16 26.97 16.43
C VAL A 62 -3.08 28.38 16.98
N THR A 63 -2.75 29.36 16.13
CA THR A 63 -2.73 30.77 16.49
C THR A 63 -3.94 31.45 15.91
N VAL A 64 -4.67 32.19 16.75
CA VAL A 64 -5.86 32.96 16.39
C VAL A 64 -5.77 34.41 16.85
N ASP A 65 -6.41 35.31 16.11
CA ASP A 65 -6.78 36.64 16.61
C ASP A 65 -8.28 36.67 17.02
N GLU A 66 -8.89 37.84 17.18
CA GLU A 66 -10.29 37.94 17.60
C GLU A 66 -11.29 37.37 16.58
N THR A 67 -10.89 37.23 15.30
CA THR A 67 -11.81 36.93 14.19
C THR A 67 -11.33 35.83 13.25
N SER A 68 -10.05 35.42 13.34
CA SER A 68 -9.43 34.58 12.31
C SER A 68 -8.47 33.54 12.89
N ILE A 69 -8.40 32.39 12.22
CA ILE A 69 -7.34 31.40 12.36
C ILE A 69 -6.16 31.90 11.52
N LEU A 70 -5.02 32.19 12.17
CA LEU A 70 -3.86 32.80 11.53
C LEU A 70 -2.82 31.81 11.10
N SER A 71 -2.59 30.74 11.89
CA SER A 71 -1.66 29.68 11.57
C SER A 71 -2.01 28.38 12.29
N ILE A 72 -1.70 27.28 11.64
CA ILE A 72 -1.79 25.93 12.17
C ILE A 72 -0.43 25.27 11.94
N GLU A 73 0.20 24.79 13.00
CA GLU A 73 1.46 24.03 12.94
C GLU A 73 1.23 22.64 13.54
N VAL A 74 1.35 21.59 12.71
CA VAL A 74 1.31 20.20 13.20
C VAL A 74 2.64 19.91 13.86
N VAL A 75 2.64 19.78 15.20
CA VAL A 75 3.85 19.60 16.02
C VAL A 75 4.25 18.15 16.10
N GLU A 76 3.27 17.26 16.19
CA GLU A 76 3.46 15.81 16.27
C GLU A 76 2.35 15.10 15.50
N ILE A 77 2.74 14.12 14.71
CA ILE A 77 1.82 13.20 14.04
C ILE A 77 2.46 11.82 14.01
N ASN A 78 1.70 10.82 14.46
CA ASN A 78 2.11 9.42 14.45
C ASN A 78 1.27 8.67 13.41
N ASP A 79 1.75 8.70 12.17
CA ASP A 79 1.07 8.10 11.02
C ASP A 79 2.10 7.69 9.95
N THR A 80 1.64 7.07 8.88
CA THR A 80 2.42 6.74 7.67
C THR A 80 3.05 7.99 7.08
N ALA A 81 4.38 8.09 7.06
CA ALA A 81 5.10 9.34 6.78
C ALA A 81 4.67 10.01 5.47
N LEU A 82 4.64 9.28 4.36
CA LEU A 82 4.24 9.81 3.05
C LEU A 82 2.81 10.36 3.04
N VAL A 83 1.88 9.64 3.68
CA VAL A 83 0.46 10.01 3.79
C VAL A 83 0.28 11.21 4.72
N ALA A 84 0.96 11.17 5.87
CA ALA A 84 0.94 12.27 6.84
C ALA A 84 1.51 13.57 6.26
N GLU A 85 2.60 13.47 5.49
CA GLU A 85 3.23 14.63 4.83
C GLU A 85 2.26 15.34 3.88
N ALA A 86 1.47 14.58 3.10
CA ALA A 86 0.45 15.16 2.22
C ALA A 86 -0.64 15.89 3.04
N ALA A 87 -1.14 15.27 4.11
CA ALA A 87 -2.13 15.91 4.99
C ALA A 87 -1.57 17.16 5.69
N MET A 88 -0.34 17.11 6.17
CA MET A 88 0.34 18.24 6.80
C MET A 88 0.60 19.40 5.84
N ALA A 89 0.83 19.10 4.55
CA ALA A 89 1.10 20.11 3.54
C ALA A 89 -0.17 20.88 3.10
N GLU A 90 -1.32 20.22 3.10
CA GLU A 90 -2.53 20.76 2.47
C GLU A 90 -3.63 21.15 3.46
N LEU A 91 -3.90 20.32 4.48
CA LEU A 91 -5.06 20.52 5.35
C LEU A 91 -4.98 21.79 6.22
N PRO A 92 -3.82 22.15 6.83
CA PRO A 92 -3.69 23.39 7.57
C PRO A 92 -4.05 24.62 6.74
N ASP A 93 -3.52 24.72 5.53
CA ASP A 93 -3.76 25.85 4.63
C ASP A 93 -5.24 25.87 4.18
N ALA A 94 -5.84 24.70 3.90
CA ALA A 94 -7.27 24.62 3.55
C ALA A 94 -8.18 25.12 4.68
N ILE A 95 -7.88 24.77 5.94
CA ILE A 95 -8.63 25.25 7.13
C ILE A 95 -8.46 26.77 7.28
N ILE A 96 -7.24 27.29 7.13
CA ILE A 96 -6.95 28.72 7.24
C ILE A 96 -7.67 29.51 6.14
N ASP A 97 -7.59 29.05 4.89
CA ASP A 97 -8.21 29.72 3.74
C ASP A 97 -9.74 29.72 3.83
N ALA A 98 -10.33 28.63 4.28
CA ALA A 98 -11.77 28.50 4.46
C ALA A 98 -12.27 29.12 5.78
N GLN A 99 -11.40 29.34 6.76
CA GLN A 99 -11.78 29.72 8.14
C GLN A 99 -12.84 28.74 8.70
N SER A 100 -12.67 27.44 8.44
CA SER A 100 -13.66 26.40 8.72
C SER A 100 -12.98 25.05 8.93
N LEU A 101 -13.56 24.20 9.78
CA LEU A 101 -13.19 22.81 9.96
C LEU A 101 -13.90 21.87 8.97
N ALA A 102 -14.93 22.34 8.26
CA ALA A 102 -15.73 21.57 7.30
C ALA A 102 -15.06 21.42 5.92
N VAL A 103 -13.73 21.62 5.84
CA VAL A 103 -12.95 21.34 4.61
C VAL A 103 -12.87 19.83 4.33
N ASP A 104 -12.70 19.45 3.08
CA ASP A 104 -12.52 18.06 2.70
C ASP A 104 -11.23 17.46 3.30
N ASN A 105 -11.23 16.15 3.50
CA ASN A 105 -9.99 15.43 3.83
C ASN A 105 -9.06 15.45 2.61
N VAL A 106 -7.76 15.46 2.86
CA VAL A 106 -6.77 15.27 1.80
C VAL A 106 -6.93 13.88 1.21
N THR A 107 -7.02 13.80 -0.11
CA THR A 107 -7.29 12.55 -0.83
C THR A 107 -6.18 11.54 -0.55
N GLY A 108 -6.57 10.33 -0.12
CA GLY A 108 -5.64 9.27 0.29
C GLY A 108 -5.07 9.42 1.70
N ALA A 109 -5.35 10.52 2.42
CA ALA A 109 -4.83 10.78 3.76
C ALA A 109 -5.94 11.02 4.81
N THR A 110 -7.04 10.29 4.72
CA THR A 110 -8.24 10.51 5.54
C THR A 110 -7.94 10.43 7.04
N MET A 111 -7.22 9.41 7.51
CA MET A 111 -6.95 9.25 8.95
C MET A 111 -6.02 10.34 9.48
N SER A 112 -4.98 10.70 8.73
CA SER A 112 -4.10 11.83 9.05
C SER A 112 -4.86 13.14 9.07
N SER A 113 -5.77 13.35 8.11
CA SER A 113 -6.65 14.54 8.06
C SER A 113 -7.57 14.62 9.27
N LEU A 114 -8.17 13.49 9.67
CA LEU A 114 -9.01 13.44 10.87
C LEU A 114 -8.22 13.72 12.15
N GLY A 115 -7.00 13.19 12.28
CA GLY A 115 -6.11 13.46 13.40
C GLY A 115 -5.72 14.93 13.50
N ILE A 116 -5.31 15.54 12.37
CA ILE A 116 -4.96 16.97 12.32
C ILE A 116 -6.19 17.84 12.62
N ARG A 117 -7.33 17.57 11.99
CA ARG A 117 -8.58 18.33 12.22
C ARG A 117 -9.01 18.25 13.67
N GLY A 118 -8.99 17.07 14.29
CA GLY A 118 -9.33 16.90 15.71
C GLY A 118 -8.40 17.65 16.65
N ALA A 119 -7.09 17.70 16.37
CA ALA A 119 -6.13 18.48 17.13
C ALA A 119 -6.38 20.00 16.99
N VAL A 120 -6.71 20.45 15.77
CA VAL A 120 -7.09 21.86 15.52
C VAL A 120 -8.39 22.20 16.23
N GLU A 121 -9.39 21.32 16.20
CA GLU A 121 -10.67 21.48 16.89
C GLU A 121 -10.49 21.63 18.41
N ASP A 122 -9.65 20.78 19.03
CA ASP A 122 -9.32 20.86 20.46
C ASP A 122 -8.63 22.20 20.80
N ALA A 123 -7.70 22.68 19.98
CA ALA A 123 -7.04 23.96 20.16
C ALA A 123 -8.04 25.15 20.04
N LEU A 124 -8.93 25.11 19.05
CA LEU A 124 -9.94 26.16 18.84
C LEU A 124 -10.99 26.15 19.93
N ALA A 125 -11.36 25.00 20.50
CA ALA A 125 -12.21 24.91 21.68
C ALA A 125 -11.60 25.66 22.87
N GLN A 126 -10.30 25.55 23.11
CA GLN A 126 -9.59 26.28 24.16
C GLN A 126 -9.57 27.79 23.89
N ALA A 127 -9.57 28.20 22.63
CA ALA A 127 -9.70 29.63 22.23
C ALA A 127 -11.13 30.18 22.39
N GLY A 128 -12.10 29.34 22.77
CA GLY A 128 -13.50 29.71 22.94
C GLY A 128 -14.32 29.74 21.66
N ALA A 129 -13.91 29.05 20.62
CA ALA A 129 -14.59 28.97 19.34
C ALA A 129 -15.98 28.32 19.45
N ASP A 130 -16.90 28.74 18.60
CA ASP A 130 -18.13 28.00 18.32
C ASP A 130 -17.83 26.90 17.29
N LEU A 131 -17.60 25.67 17.80
CA LEU A 131 -17.24 24.52 16.97
C LEU A 131 -18.36 24.08 16.03
N ASP A 132 -19.63 24.28 16.41
CA ASP A 132 -20.77 23.95 15.55
C ASP A 132 -20.75 24.85 14.31
N ALA A 133 -20.49 26.14 14.50
CA ALA A 133 -20.38 27.08 13.39
C ALA A 133 -19.17 26.78 12.48
N LEU A 134 -18.03 26.36 13.04
CA LEU A 134 -16.84 26.00 12.26
C LEU A 134 -17.00 24.70 11.48
N ASN A 135 -17.90 23.82 11.89
CA ASN A 135 -18.20 22.54 11.22
C ASN A 135 -19.43 22.64 10.29
N GLU A 136 -20.03 23.83 10.09
CA GLU A 136 -21.10 23.98 9.10
C GLU A 136 -20.58 23.62 7.68
N PRO A 137 -21.34 22.84 6.90
CA PRO A 137 -20.90 22.41 5.56
C PRO A 137 -20.60 23.62 4.65
N LEU A 138 -19.47 23.59 4.00
CA LEU A 138 -19.09 24.58 3.00
C LEU A 138 -19.93 24.42 1.73
N PRO A 139 -20.17 25.51 0.97
CA PRO A 139 -20.82 25.41 -0.33
C PRO A 139 -20.06 24.49 -1.27
N ALA A 140 -20.78 23.64 -2.01
CA ALA A 140 -20.17 22.77 -3.01
C ALA A 140 -19.39 23.61 -4.06
N VAL A 141 -18.18 23.18 -4.37
CA VAL A 141 -17.37 23.79 -5.41
C VAL A 141 -17.90 23.35 -6.79
N GLU A 142 -18.29 24.33 -7.62
CA GLU A 142 -18.61 24.05 -9.01
C GLU A 142 -17.32 23.84 -9.82
N ARG A 143 -17.14 22.62 -10.38
CA ARG A 143 -15.98 22.32 -11.21
C ARG A 143 -16.04 23.06 -12.54
N GLN A 144 -14.92 23.65 -12.91
CA GLN A 144 -14.78 24.35 -14.20
C GLN A 144 -14.40 23.34 -15.30
N GLN A 145 -15.08 23.45 -16.45
CA GLN A 145 -14.66 22.71 -17.65
C GLN A 145 -13.46 23.43 -18.27
N LEU A 146 -12.28 22.77 -18.26
CA LEU A 146 -11.09 23.26 -18.92
C LEU A 146 -10.99 22.73 -20.37
N PRO A 147 -10.18 23.38 -21.24
CA PRO A 147 -9.90 22.89 -22.58
C PRO A 147 -9.23 21.50 -22.55
N ASP A 148 -9.49 20.72 -23.61
CA ASP A 148 -8.79 19.46 -23.87
C ASP A 148 -7.29 19.69 -24.09
N GLU A 149 -6.47 18.74 -23.66
CA GLU A 149 -5.02 18.75 -23.85
C GLU A 149 -4.58 17.54 -24.68
N ASP A 150 -3.41 17.67 -25.34
CA ASP A 150 -2.85 16.61 -26.18
C ASP A 150 -1.52 16.09 -25.60
N PHE A 151 -1.42 14.77 -25.50
CA PHE A 151 -0.22 14.03 -25.13
C PHE A 151 0.00 12.86 -26.09
N ASP A 152 1.21 12.34 -26.17
CA ASP A 152 1.50 11.15 -26.94
C ASP A 152 1.15 9.89 -26.14
N LEU A 153 1.51 9.88 -24.86
CA LEU A 153 1.28 8.78 -23.94
C LEU A 153 0.67 9.29 -22.63
N VAL A 154 -0.45 8.72 -22.22
CA VAL A 154 -1.06 8.95 -20.91
C VAL A 154 -0.95 7.69 -20.05
N ILE A 155 -0.42 7.83 -18.86
CA ILE A 155 -0.30 6.76 -17.87
C ILE A 155 -1.22 7.10 -16.69
N VAL A 156 -2.11 6.18 -16.32
CA VAL A 156 -3.12 6.38 -15.28
C VAL A 156 -2.75 5.61 -14.02
N GLY A 157 -2.40 6.33 -12.95
CA GLY A 157 -1.92 5.80 -11.68
C GLY A 157 -0.40 5.91 -11.52
N ALA A 158 0.06 6.65 -10.50
CA ALA A 158 1.47 6.86 -10.21
C ALA A 158 2.00 5.91 -9.12
N GLY A 159 1.54 4.65 -9.12
CA GLY A 159 2.14 3.56 -8.37
C GLY A 159 3.45 3.07 -9.01
N GLY A 160 4.05 2.02 -8.44
CA GLY A 160 5.32 1.46 -8.95
C GLY A 160 5.29 1.08 -10.43
N ALA A 161 4.17 0.51 -10.91
CA ALA A 161 3.99 0.13 -12.31
C ALA A 161 3.94 1.35 -13.26
N GLY A 162 3.14 2.36 -12.90
CA GLY A 162 3.00 3.57 -13.72
C GLY A 162 4.27 4.41 -13.76
N MET A 163 4.97 4.54 -12.64
CA MET A 163 6.26 5.21 -12.61
C MET A 163 7.31 4.47 -13.43
N ALA A 164 7.35 3.13 -13.37
CA ALA A 164 8.27 2.35 -14.20
C ALA A 164 7.95 2.50 -15.70
N ALA A 165 6.67 2.54 -16.06
CA ALA A 165 6.25 2.82 -17.44
C ALA A 165 6.67 4.24 -17.87
N ALA A 166 6.47 5.24 -17.01
CA ALA A 166 6.87 6.62 -17.29
C ALA A 166 8.41 6.77 -17.46
N ILE A 167 9.19 6.17 -16.56
CA ILE A 167 10.64 6.13 -16.63
C ILE A 167 11.10 5.49 -17.93
N GLN A 168 10.55 4.31 -18.27
CA GLN A 168 10.94 3.60 -19.49
C GLN A 168 10.61 4.38 -20.74
N ALA A 169 9.39 4.89 -20.87
CA ALA A 169 8.99 5.68 -22.01
C ALA A 169 9.84 6.95 -22.19
N ALA A 170 10.11 7.68 -21.09
CA ALA A 170 10.88 8.91 -21.14
C ALA A 170 12.37 8.68 -21.46
N ARG A 171 12.99 7.59 -20.98
CA ARG A 171 14.39 7.29 -21.29
C ARG A 171 14.63 6.76 -22.71
N THR A 172 13.56 6.25 -23.37
CA THR A 172 13.68 5.61 -24.70
C THR A 172 13.02 6.41 -25.82
N SER A 173 12.37 7.55 -25.52
CA SER A 173 11.70 8.37 -26.53
C SER A 173 11.64 9.84 -26.12
N ASP A 174 11.32 10.71 -27.10
CA ASP A 174 11.04 12.13 -26.89
C ASP A 174 9.51 12.42 -26.84
N LEU A 175 8.70 11.46 -26.42
CA LEU A 175 7.26 11.60 -26.37
C LEU A 175 6.83 12.56 -25.26
N LYS A 176 5.72 13.28 -25.51
CA LYS A 176 5.03 14.06 -24.47
C LYS A 176 4.22 13.09 -23.60
N ILE A 177 4.69 12.87 -22.37
CA ILE A 177 4.14 11.87 -21.44
C ILE A 177 3.45 12.57 -20.27
N LEU A 178 2.23 12.13 -19.95
CA LEU A 178 1.48 12.55 -18.78
C LEU A 178 1.23 11.37 -17.83
N LEU A 179 1.61 11.52 -16.57
CA LEU A 179 1.32 10.58 -15.48
C LEU A 179 0.26 11.20 -14.56
N LEU A 180 -0.90 10.56 -14.45
CA LEU A 180 -2.04 11.00 -13.66
C LEU A 180 -2.16 10.18 -12.38
N GLU A 181 -2.33 10.86 -11.25
CA GLU A 181 -2.58 10.25 -9.95
C GLU A 181 -3.79 10.91 -9.27
N LYS A 182 -4.71 10.12 -8.75
CA LYS A 182 -5.91 10.65 -8.09
C LYS A 182 -5.67 11.10 -6.65
N GLU A 183 -4.69 10.50 -5.98
CA GLU A 183 -4.33 10.86 -4.61
C GLU A 183 -3.49 12.15 -4.56
N ALA A 184 -3.33 12.71 -3.36
CA ALA A 184 -2.48 13.87 -3.11
C ALA A 184 -0.98 13.54 -3.24
N TYR A 185 -0.62 12.28 -3.22
CA TYR A 185 0.75 11.77 -3.25
C TYR A 185 0.90 10.62 -4.26
N VAL A 186 2.12 10.33 -4.64
CA VAL A 186 2.47 9.25 -5.58
C VAL A 186 3.06 8.05 -4.84
N GLY A 187 3.10 6.88 -5.51
CA GLY A 187 3.70 5.67 -4.99
C GLY A 187 2.71 4.52 -4.81
N GLY A 188 1.43 4.81 -4.57
CA GLY A 188 0.36 3.83 -4.43
C GLY A 188 0.69 2.74 -3.40
N SER A 189 0.09 1.56 -3.52
CA SER A 189 0.37 0.41 -2.63
C SER A 189 1.84 -0.04 -2.67
N THR A 190 2.57 0.26 -3.75
CA THR A 190 3.99 -0.09 -3.85
C THR A 190 4.84 0.71 -2.85
N ALA A 191 4.52 1.97 -2.62
CA ALA A 191 5.18 2.78 -1.59
C ALA A 191 4.82 2.32 -0.17
N LEU A 192 3.64 1.74 0.02
CA LEU A 192 3.21 1.19 1.30
C LEU A 192 3.77 -0.23 1.58
N SER A 193 4.43 -0.85 0.61
CA SER A 193 5.04 -2.18 0.73
C SER A 193 6.39 -2.13 1.44
N GLY A 194 6.95 -3.30 1.80
CA GLY A 194 8.32 -3.41 2.28
C GLY A 194 9.40 -3.00 1.26
N GLY A 195 9.01 -2.64 0.03
CA GLY A 195 9.90 -2.19 -1.03
C GLY A 195 10.77 -3.27 -1.65
N GLN A 196 10.54 -4.53 -1.31
CA GLN A 196 11.27 -5.65 -1.90
C GLN A 196 10.85 -5.88 -3.34
N ILE A 197 11.84 -6.12 -4.20
CA ILE A 197 11.63 -6.46 -5.61
C ILE A 197 12.42 -7.71 -5.95
N ALA A 198 11.83 -8.66 -6.68
CA ALA A 198 12.55 -9.83 -7.17
C ALA A 198 13.56 -9.41 -8.24
N VAL A 199 14.75 -9.98 -8.16
CA VAL A 199 15.84 -9.78 -9.12
C VAL A 199 16.38 -11.11 -9.62
N ALA A 200 16.82 -11.13 -10.87
CA ALA A 200 17.41 -12.29 -11.53
C ALA A 200 18.45 -11.80 -12.54
N GLY A 201 19.53 -12.54 -12.72
CA GLY A 201 20.59 -12.18 -13.67
C GLY A 201 21.26 -10.82 -13.39
N THR A 202 21.23 -10.34 -12.15
CA THR A 202 21.76 -9.04 -11.74
C THR A 202 22.98 -9.21 -10.83
N PRO A 203 23.92 -8.23 -10.79
CA PRO A 203 25.07 -8.30 -9.90
C PRO A 203 24.66 -8.42 -8.43
N LYS A 204 25.38 -9.23 -7.67
CA LYS A 204 25.31 -9.22 -6.20
C LYS A 204 26.04 -7.99 -5.66
N ASN A 205 25.69 -7.54 -4.45
CA ASN A 205 26.31 -6.36 -3.83
C ASN A 205 27.80 -6.53 -3.53
N GLU A 206 28.28 -7.76 -3.34
CA GLU A 206 29.67 -8.04 -3.04
C GLU A 206 30.24 -9.04 -4.05
N GLY A 207 31.35 -8.66 -4.69
CA GLY A 207 32.08 -9.49 -5.63
C GLY A 207 31.60 -9.40 -7.08
N ASP A 208 32.18 -10.25 -7.93
CA ASP A 208 31.84 -10.34 -9.35
C ASP A 208 30.68 -11.32 -9.63
N ASP A 209 30.06 -11.87 -8.60
CA ASP A 209 28.97 -12.84 -8.71
C ASP A 209 27.66 -12.14 -9.15
N VAL A 210 26.86 -12.86 -9.92
CA VAL A 210 25.49 -12.47 -10.30
C VAL A 210 24.48 -13.42 -9.66
N TYR A 211 23.24 -12.98 -9.51
CA TYR A 211 22.13 -13.90 -9.23
C TYR A 211 21.89 -14.75 -10.47
N ASP A 212 22.32 -16.00 -10.42
CA ASP A 212 22.23 -16.96 -11.51
C ASP A 212 20.81 -17.53 -11.63
N PHE A 213 19.86 -16.65 -11.94
CA PHE A 213 18.47 -16.97 -12.13
C PHE A 213 18.01 -16.30 -13.42
N ASN A 214 17.64 -17.09 -14.41
CA ASN A 214 17.26 -16.60 -15.74
C ASN A 214 15.74 -16.61 -15.96
N ALA A 215 15.29 -16.09 -17.10
CA ALA A 215 13.87 -15.99 -17.42
C ALA A 215 13.14 -17.33 -17.49
N ASP A 216 13.79 -18.39 -17.96
CA ASP A 216 13.19 -19.73 -18.01
C ASP A 216 12.98 -20.28 -16.61
N GLU A 217 13.96 -20.12 -15.70
CA GLU A 217 13.85 -20.54 -14.30
C GLU A 217 12.82 -19.69 -13.55
N PHE A 218 12.73 -18.40 -13.87
CA PHE A 218 11.67 -17.51 -13.33
C PHE A 218 10.28 -18.00 -13.72
N LEU A 219 10.08 -18.36 -14.99
CA LEU A 219 8.82 -18.92 -15.46
C LEU A 219 8.51 -20.28 -14.80
N GLU A 220 9.49 -21.19 -14.76
CA GLU A 220 9.28 -22.51 -14.13
C GLU A 220 8.95 -22.41 -12.64
N PHE A 221 9.55 -21.43 -11.94
CA PHE A 221 9.21 -21.15 -10.56
C PHE A 221 7.73 -20.72 -10.40
N PHE A 222 7.24 -19.82 -11.27
CA PHE A 222 5.82 -19.42 -11.28
C PHE A 222 4.90 -20.61 -11.58
N LYS A 223 5.27 -21.46 -12.55
CA LYS A 223 4.48 -22.64 -12.93
C LYS A 223 4.43 -23.67 -11.83
N GLN A 224 5.57 -23.93 -11.17
CA GLN A 224 5.64 -24.88 -10.05
C GLN A 224 4.73 -24.40 -8.92
N ARG A 225 4.89 -23.15 -8.49
CA ARG A 225 4.08 -22.58 -7.41
C ARG A 225 2.61 -22.50 -7.78
N ALA A 226 2.32 -22.04 -8.98
CA ALA A 226 0.98 -22.11 -9.51
C ALA A 226 0.43 -23.54 -9.51
N GLY A 227 1.28 -24.60 -9.62
CA GLY A 227 0.96 -26.04 -9.56
C GLY A 227 0.60 -26.57 -8.17
N GLU A 228 1.02 -25.93 -7.10
CA GLU A 228 0.97 -26.49 -5.75
C GLU A 228 -0.34 -26.27 -4.98
N MET A 229 -1.25 -25.43 -5.48
CA MET A 229 -2.50 -25.13 -4.76
C MET A 229 -3.67 -26.04 -5.11
N ASP A 230 -4.25 -26.68 -4.08
CA ASP A 230 -5.45 -27.53 -4.17
C ASP A 230 -6.78 -26.75 -4.33
N ARG A 231 -6.75 -25.42 -4.27
CA ARG A 231 -7.95 -24.54 -4.24
C ARG A 231 -8.34 -24.00 -5.61
N ARG A 232 -7.92 -24.64 -6.68
CA ARG A 232 -8.03 -24.14 -8.06
C ARG A 232 -9.37 -24.38 -8.72
N PRO A 233 -9.86 -23.41 -9.50
CA PRO A 233 -10.72 -23.74 -10.64
C PRO A 233 -9.96 -24.61 -11.66
N ASP A 234 -10.65 -25.56 -12.29
CA ASP A 234 -10.08 -26.47 -13.30
C ASP A 234 -9.56 -25.73 -14.57
N ASP A 235 -9.89 -24.45 -14.73
CA ASP A 235 -9.58 -23.60 -15.88
C ASP A 235 -8.48 -22.55 -15.61
N MET A 236 -7.64 -22.78 -14.62
CA MET A 236 -6.54 -21.88 -14.24
C MET A 236 -5.60 -21.58 -15.40
N TRP A 237 -5.32 -20.31 -15.61
CA TRP A 237 -4.45 -19.83 -16.68
C TRP A 237 -3.53 -18.71 -16.20
N ILE A 238 -2.24 -18.82 -16.50
CA ILE A 238 -1.28 -17.72 -16.39
C ILE A 238 -0.74 -17.42 -17.80
N ASN A 239 -0.39 -16.16 -18.06
CA ASN A 239 0.25 -15.79 -19.31
C ASN A 239 1.77 -16.08 -19.20
N GLU A 240 2.17 -17.30 -19.62
CA GLU A 240 3.56 -17.73 -19.55
C GLU A 240 4.50 -16.81 -20.34
N THR A 241 4.03 -16.27 -21.49
CA THR A 241 4.81 -15.33 -22.30
C THR A 241 5.10 -14.05 -21.52
N LEU A 242 4.10 -13.47 -20.83
CA LEU A 242 4.33 -12.27 -20.04
C LEU A 242 5.23 -12.51 -18.85
N VAL A 243 5.07 -13.64 -18.14
CA VAL A 243 5.96 -14.03 -17.02
C VAL A 243 7.40 -14.16 -17.49
N HIS A 244 7.63 -14.87 -18.62
CA HIS A 244 8.96 -15.04 -19.20
C HIS A 244 9.57 -13.69 -19.61
N ARG A 245 8.80 -12.83 -20.31
CA ARG A 245 9.24 -11.47 -20.70
C ARG A 245 9.62 -10.61 -19.50
N ILE A 246 8.87 -10.73 -18.38
CA ILE A 246 9.24 -10.06 -17.12
C ILE A 246 10.59 -10.55 -16.63
N GLY A 247 10.83 -11.87 -16.62
CA GLY A 247 12.13 -12.45 -16.27
C GLY A 247 13.28 -11.92 -17.13
N GLU A 248 13.09 -11.85 -18.47
CA GLU A 248 14.08 -11.26 -19.39
C GLU A 248 14.34 -9.77 -19.14
N ARG A 249 13.32 -9.02 -18.70
CA ARG A 249 13.42 -7.58 -18.44
C ARG A 249 14.19 -7.24 -17.17
N ILE A 250 14.17 -8.11 -16.15
CA ILE A 250 14.77 -7.84 -14.84
C ILE A 250 16.21 -7.31 -14.96
N PRO A 251 17.17 -8.01 -15.62
CA PRO A 251 18.56 -7.55 -15.64
C PRO A 251 18.74 -6.17 -16.27
N GLU A 252 18.06 -5.92 -17.37
CA GLU A 252 18.21 -4.66 -18.12
C GLU A 252 17.66 -3.48 -17.34
N PHE A 253 16.41 -3.57 -16.88
CA PHE A 253 15.74 -2.45 -16.23
C PHE A 253 16.27 -2.22 -14.82
N TYR A 254 16.53 -3.30 -14.06
CA TYR A 254 17.07 -3.18 -12.70
C TYR A 254 18.49 -2.58 -12.71
N ASN A 255 19.36 -3.01 -13.64
CA ASN A 255 20.70 -2.40 -13.80
C ASN A 255 20.64 -0.92 -14.21
N TYR A 256 19.63 -0.52 -14.99
CA TYR A 256 19.38 0.89 -15.25
C TYR A 256 19.03 1.64 -13.97
N LEU A 257 18.10 1.12 -13.15
CA LEU A 257 17.73 1.74 -11.87
C LEU A 257 18.92 1.80 -10.90
N LEU A 258 19.78 0.78 -10.86
CA LEU A 258 21.04 0.79 -10.10
C LEU A 258 21.96 1.91 -10.59
N GLY A 259 22.11 2.08 -11.89
CA GLY A 259 22.90 3.17 -12.50
C GLY A 259 22.36 4.57 -12.16
N GLU A 260 21.06 4.70 -11.92
CA GLU A 260 20.41 5.94 -11.47
C GLU A 260 20.43 6.12 -9.95
N GLY A 261 20.95 5.14 -9.19
CA GLY A 261 21.18 5.23 -7.75
C GLY A 261 20.05 4.70 -6.85
N ILE A 262 19.28 3.69 -7.33
CA ILE A 262 18.24 3.06 -6.48
C ILE A 262 18.82 2.45 -5.21
N ASP A 263 20.06 1.95 -5.28
CA ASP A 263 20.81 1.43 -4.15
C ASP A 263 21.79 2.50 -3.66
N GLN A 264 21.36 3.29 -2.68
CA GLN A 264 22.24 4.24 -2.02
C GLN A 264 23.27 3.49 -1.15
N PRO A 265 24.56 3.90 -1.15
CA PRO A 265 25.62 3.21 -0.39
C PRO A 265 25.36 3.08 1.11
N ASP A 266 24.55 3.96 1.67
CA ASP A 266 24.26 4.02 3.11
C ASP A 266 23.21 2.97 3.55
N HIS A 267 22.61 2.25 2.62
CA HIS A 267 21.63 1.21 2.89
C HIS A 267 22.28 -0.16 2.69
N GLU A 268 22.53 -0.88 3.76
CA GLU A 268 22.93 -2.29 3.67
C GLU A 268 21.78 -3.07 3.04
N ASN A 269 21.93 -3.42 1.78
CA ASN A 269 21.02 -4.30 1.08
C ASN A 269 21.17 -5.71 1.64
N GLN A 270 20.10 -6.24 2.22
CA GLN A 270 20.03 -7.66 2.51
C GLN A 270 19.57 -8.37 1.24
N PHE A 271 20.52 -8.88 0.47
CA PHE A 271 20.21 -9.87 -0.54
C PHE A 271 19.99 -11.20 0.18
N VAL A 272 18.75 -11.63 0.25
CA VAL A 272 18.42 -12.97 0.67
C VAL A 272 18.33 -13.81 -0.60
N PHE A 273 19.37 -14.55 -0.89
CA PHE A 273 19.31 -15.63 -1.87
C PHE A 273 18.67 -16.82 -1.17
N ASP A 274 17.47 -17.17 -1.59
CA ASP A 274 16.81 -18.40 -1.21
C ASP A 274 17.35 -19.51 -2.12
N GLU A 275 18.34 -20.28 -1.61
CA GLU A 275 18.95 -21.37 -2.38
C GLU A 275 17.95 -22.48 -2.72
N GLU A 276 16.94 -22.71 -1.88
CA GLU A 276 15.93 -23.75 -2.08
C GLU A 276 14.97 -23.36 -3.22
N ASN A 277 14.59 -22.09 -3.32
CA ASN A 277 13.71 -21.59 -4.38
C ASN A 277 14.48 -20.86 -5.50
N ARG A 278 15.81 -20.82 -5.45
CA ARG A 278 16.73 -20.27 -6.48
C ARG A 278 16.37 -18.85 -6.94
N ARG A 279 15.93 -18.00 -6.04
CA ARG A 279 15.51 -16.64 -6.32
C ARG A 279 16.36 -15.62 -5.58
N GLY A 280 16.70 -14.52 -6.26
CA GLY A 280 17.25 -13.33 -5.62
C GLY A 280 16.13 -12.39 -5.21
N ILE A 281 16.13 -11.99 -3.95
CA ILE A 281 15.26 -10.94 -3.43
C ILE A 281 16.15 -9.79 -2.98
N THR A 282 15.94 -8.58 -3.50
CA THR A 282 16.52 -7.41 -2.86
C THR A 282 15.71 -7.07 -1.63
N GLY A 283 16.28 -7.36 -0.46
CA GLY A 283 15.77 -6.87 0.81
C GLY A 283 16.55 -5.65 1.24
N PHE A 284 15.88 -4.66 1.82
CA PHE A 284 16.55 -3.47 2.33
C PHE A 284 16.62 -3.54 3.86
N LYS A 285 17.72 -3.04 4.45
CA LYS A 285 17.99 -3.13 5.89
C LYS A 285 16.87 -2.49 6.74
N ASN A 286 16.22 -1.46 6.24
CA ASN A 286 15.06 -0.85 6.88
C ASN A 286 13.78 -1.15 6.07
N ARG A 287 13.21 -2.33 6.29
CA ARG A 287 11.99 -2.78 5.59
C ARG A 287 10.80 -1.82 5.78
N ALA A 288 10.70 -1.19 6.94
CA ALA A 288 9.53 -0.40 7.29
C ALA A 288 9.37 0.91 6.50
N THR A 289 10.47 1.45 5.96
CA THR A 289 10.45 2.74 5.25
C THR A 289 10.83 2.61 3.77
N ARG A 290 11.31 1.45 3.34
CA ARG A 290 11.95 1.33 2.03
C ARG A 290 11.00 1.45 0.86
N GLY A 291 9.77 0.97 0.96
CA GLY A 291 8.73 1.20 -0.04
C GLY A 291 8.51 2.70 -0.27
N GLN A 292 8.35 3.46 0.80
CA GLN A 292 8.19 4.92 0.75
C GLN A 292 9.42 5.62 0.17
N GLU A 293 10.63 5.21 0.58
CA GLU A 293 11.86 5.81 0.08
C GLU A 293 12.05 5.58 -1.42
N VAL A 294 11.82 4.35 -1.89
CA VAL A 294 12.00 4.02 -3.31
C VAL A 294 10.83 4.52 -4.15
N PHE A 295 9.61 4.11 -3.82
CA PHE A 295 8.44 4.35 -4.67
C PHE A 295 7.68 5.63 -4.31
N GLY A 296 7.85 6.14 -3.09
CA GLY A 296 7.26 7.42 -2.69
C GLY A 296 8.16 8.63 -2.90
N ARG A 297 9.49 8.45 -3.04
CA ARG A 297 10.43 9.57 -3.12
C ARG A 297 11.43 9.44 -4.27
N TRP A 298 12.18 8.33 -4.34
CA TRP A 298 13.26 8.19 -5.30
C TRP A 298 12.76 8.01 -6.75
N MET A 299 11.82 7.11 -7.00
CA MET A 299 11.25 6.94 -8.35
C MET A 299 10.50 8.19 -8.83
N PRO A 300 9.67 8.87 -8.01
CA PRO A 300 9.09 10.15 -8.41
C PRO A 300 10.14 11.19 -8.82
N ALA A 301 11.23 11.32 -8.05
CA ALA A 301 12.33 12.23 -8.41
C ALA A 301 13.01 11.84 -9.73
N LEU A 302 13.13 10.56 -10.05
CA LEU A 302 13.64 10.10 -11.34
C LEU A 302 12.66 10.39 -12.48
N VAL A 303 11.35 10.20 -12.27
CA VAL A 303 10.29 10.55 -13.24
C VAL A 303 10.36 12.05 -13.58
N GLU A 304 10.50 12.91 -12.56
CA GLU A 304 10.68 14.35 -12.72
C GLU A 304 11.96 14.69 -13.47
N LYS A 305 13.09 14.09 -13.06
CA LYS A 305 14.41 14.27 -13.73
C LYS A 305 14.35 13.96 -15.23
N LEU A 306 13.53 13.00 -15.62
CA LEU A 306 13.32 12.59 -17.01
C LEU A 306 12.32 13.48 -17.76
N GLY A 307 11.73 14.49 -17.11
CA GLY A 307 10.84 15.47 -17.73
C GLY A 307 9.41 15.00 -17.98
N VAL A 308 8.96 13.95 -17.30
CA VAL A 308 7.56 13.50 -17.35
C VAL A 308 6.69 14.47 -16.56
N GLU A 309 5.56 14.88 -17.15
CA GLU A 309 4.55 15.68 -16.44
C GLU A 309 3.74 14.77 -15.50
N VAL A 310 3.73 15.08 -14.19
CA VAL A 310 2.98 14.35 -13.18
C VAL A 310 1.91 15.26 -12.59
N ARG A 311 0.66 14.77 -12.50
CA ARG A 311 -0.44 15.49 -11.87
C ARG A 311 -1.06 14.63 -10.78
N THR A 312 -1.04 15.11 -9.55
CA THR A 312 -1.80 14.57 -8.41
C THR A 312 -3.19 15.20 -8.35
N HIS A 313 -4.09 14.68 -7.50
CA HIS A 313 -5.50 15.09 -7.45
C HIS A 313 -6.21 15.02 -8.81
N ALA A 314 -5.74 14.18 -9.72
CA ALA A 314 -6.19 14.07 -11.10
C ALA A 314 -6.82 12.69 -11.34
N ARG A 315 -8.07 12.53 -10.91
CA ARG A 315 -8.82 11.28 -11.05
C ARG A 315 -9.27 11.08 -12.49
N VAL A 316 -8.86 9.98 -13.10
CA VAL A 316 -9.45 9.54 -14.37
C VAL A 316 -10.81 8.93 -14.10
N THR A 317 -11.85 9.46 -14.75
CA THR A 317 -13.24 9.05 -14.58
C THR A 317 -13.85 8.40 -15.82
N GLY A 318 -13.09 8.35 -16.93
CA GLY A 318 -13.58 7.73 -18.17
C GLY A 318 -12.48 7.64 -19.23
N LEU A 319 -12.76 6.82 -20.24
CA LEU A 319 -11.96 6.75 -21.47
C LEU A 319 -12.66 7.52 -22.59
N LYS A 320 -11.86 8.17 -23.45
CA LYS A 320 -12.33 8.66 -24.75
C LYS A 320 -12.19 7.52 -25.75
N VAL A 321 -13.28 7.13 -26.39
CA VAL A 321 -13.30 6.02 -27.34
C VAL A 321 -13.86 6.52 -28.69
N ASP A 322 -13.18 6.22 -29.78
CA ASP A 322 -13.64 6.48 -31.14
C ASP A 322 -13.45 5.23 -32.01
N GLY A 323 -14.54 4.75 -32.59
CA GLY A 323 -14.52 3.57 -33.44
C GLY A 323 -14.06 2.27 -32.75
N GLY A 324 -14.08 2.21 -31.43
CA GLY A 324 -13.59 1.09 -30.62
C GLY A 324 -12.12 1.22 -30.18
N ALA A 325 -11.42 2.24 -30.62
CA ALA A 325 -10.06 2.56 -30.19
C ALA A 325 -10.08 3.60 -29.06
N VAL A 326 -9.22 3.45 -28.07
CA VAL A 326 -9.03 4.45 -27.03
C VAL A 326 -8.22 5.63 -27.60
N THR A 327 -8.72 6.85 -27.40
CA THR A 327 -8.15 8.09 -27.93
C THR A 327 -7.78 9.09 -26.82
N GLY A 328 -7.92 8.70 -25.55
CA GLY A 328 -7.60 9.54 -24.41
C GLY A 328 -8.40 9.19 -23.15
N VAL A 329 -8.40 10.12 -22.22
CA VAL A 329 -9.07 9.98 -20.92
C VAL A 329 -9.83 11.24 -20.54
N THR A 330 -10.82 11.12 -19.64
CA THR A 330 -11.46 12.24 -18.95
C THR A 330 -10.93 12.32 -17.51
N VAL A 331 -10.66 13.53 -17.05
CA VAL A 331 -10.00 13.80 -15.77
C VAL A 331 -10.85 14.74 -14.94
N GLU A 332 -10.99 14.42 -13.67
CA GLU A 332 -11.64 15.22 -12.65
C GLU A 332 -10.62 15.60 -11.56
N THR A 333 -10.63 16.88 -11.19
CA THR A 333 -9.89 17.42 -10.06
C THR A 333 -10.87 18.01 -9.02
N PRO A 334 -10.45 18.43 -7.84
CA PRO A 334 -11.33 19.10 -6.90
C PRO A 334 -12.06 20.33 -7.48
N THR A 335 -11.46 21.04 -8.44
CA THR A 335 -11.97 22.32 -8.95
C THR A 335 -12.29 22.33 -10.44
N SER A 336 -11.92 21.28 -11.19
CA SER A 336 -12.07 21.26 -12.65
C SER A 336 -12.31 19.88 -13.22
N THR A 337 -12.81 19.85 -14.47
CA THR A 337 -12.87 18.69 -15.33
C THR A 337 -12.24 19.03 -16.68
N TYR A 338 -11.54 18.08 -17.30
CA TYR A 338 -10.96 18.22 -18.64
C TYR A 338 -10.75 16.87 -19.30
N ALA A 339 -10.52 16.86 -20.59
CA ALA A 339 -10.11 15.66 -21.28
C ALA A 339 -8.65 15.75 -21.76
N VAL A 340 -8.01 14.59 -21.82
CA VAL A 340 -6.66 14.45 -22.37
C VAL A 340 -6.75 13.51 -23.57
N ASN A 341 -6.41 14.02 -24.75
CA ASN A 341 -6.25 13.19 -25.94
C ASN A 341 -4.89 12.48 -25.86
N ALA A 342 -4.84 11.22 -26.24
CA ALA A 342 -3.62 10.42 -26.22
C ALA A 342 -3.56 9.45 -27.40
N LYS A 343 -2.37 9.21 -27.93
CA LYS A 343 -2.16 8.15 -28.94
C LYS A 343 -2.24 6.77 -28.28
N LYS A 344 -1.75 6.64 -27.04
CA LYS A 344 -1.81 5.42 -26.24
C LYS A 344 -2.12 5.76 -24.78
N VAL A 345 -2.81 4.84 -24.11
CA VAL A 345 -3.12 4.91 -22.68
C VAL A 345 -2.63 3.65 -21.99
N VAL A 346 -1.90 3.81 -20.87
CA VAL A 346 -1.48 2.72 -20.00
C VAL A 346 -2.20 2.83 -18.66
N LEU A 347 -3.00 1.84 -18.33
CA LEU A 347 -3.68 1.75 -17.04
C LEU A 347 -2.76 1.08 -16.01
N SER A 348 -2.51 1.76 -14.90
CA SER A 348 -1.70 1.31 -13.77
C SER A 348 -2.30 1.74 -12.42
N CYS A 349 -3.62 1.85 -12.37
CA CYS A 349 -4.38 2.47 -11.28
C CYS A 349 -4.69 1.53 -10.10
N GLY A 350 -3.93 0.44 -9.94
CA GLY A 350 -4.08 -0.48 -8.82
C GLY A 350 -5.31 -1.39 -8.93
N GLY A 351 -5.59 -2.13 -7.86
CA GLY A 351 -6.72 -3.04 -7.78
C GLY A 351 -7.95 -2.40 -7.12
N PHE A 352 -8.71 -3.23 -6.37
CA PHE A 352 -9.99 -2.82 -5.81
C PHE A 352 -10.17 -3.19 -4.31
N ALA A 353 -9.11 -3.49 -3.60
CA ALA A 353 -9.17 -3.95 -2.21
C ALA A 353 -9.75 -2.92 -1.22
N GLN A 354 -9.84 -1.64 -1.59
CA GLN A 354 -10.50 -0.59 -0.82
C GLN A 354 -11.98 -0.38 -1.22
N ASN A 355 -12.42 -0.99 -2.30
CA ASN A 355 -13.83 -1.06 -2.67
C ASN A 355 -14.45 -2.32 -2.06
N ARG A 356 -15.05 -2.16 -0.88
CA ARG A 356 -15.56 -3.25 -0.08
C ARG A 356 -16.58 -4.11 -0.80
N GLU A 357 -17.51 -3.48 -1.50
CA GLU A 357 -18.57 -4.16 -2.24
C GLU A 357 -17.98 -5.03 -3.37
N LEU A 358 -17.13 -4.45 -4.20
CA LEU A 358 -16.47 -5.17 -5.30
C LEU A 358 -15.54 -6.27 -4.76
N PHE A 359 -14.82 -6.01 -3.67
CA PHE A 359 -13.92 -6.99 -3.05
C PHE A 359 -14.67 -8.22 -2.53
N GLU A 360 -15.78 -8.01 -1.82
CA GLU A 360 -16.62 -9.10 -1.30
C GLU A 360 -17.34 -9.85 -2.43
N GLU A 361 -17.82 -9.15 -3.46
CA GLU A 361 -18.46 -9.77 -4.63
C GLU A 361 -17.50 -10.71 -5.36
N GLN A 362 -16.29 -10.23 -5.68
CA GLN A 362 -15.29 -11.00 -6.41
C GLN A 362 -14.67 -12.14 -5.60
N ASN A 363 -14.81 -12.13 -4.28
CA ASN A 363 -14.25 -13.13 -3.36
C ASN A 363 -15.32 -13.82 -2.52
N SER A 364 -16.57 -13.81 -2.95
CA SER A 364 -17.75 -14.33 -2.22
C SER A 364 -17.73 -15.84 -1.91
N TYR A 365 -16.77 -16.56 -2.49
CA TYR A 365 -16.54 -17.98 -2.20
C TYR A 365 -15.81 -18.23 -0.87
N PHE A 366 -15.23 -17.20 -0.23
CA PHE A 366 -14.71 -17.30 1.13
C PHE A 366 -15.77 -16.92 2.15
N GLU A 367 -16.01 -17.78 3.12
CA GLU A 367 -17.10 -17.63 4.12
C GLU A 367 -16.97 -16.34 4.95
N ASN A 368 -15.74 -15.96 5.31
CA ASN A 368 -15.45 -14.84 6.22
C ASN A 368 -14.76 -13.66 5.51
N ILE A 369 -14.96 -13.50 4.21
CA ILE A 369 -14.31 -12.43 3.44
C ILE A 369 -14.57 -11.04 4.00
N SER A 370 -15.72 -10.86 4.66
CA SER A 370 -16.09 -9.61 5.35
C SER A 370 -15.19 -9.28 6.55
N GLN A 371 -14.41 -10.21 7.05
CA GLN A 371 -13.42 -9.99 8.12
C GLN A 371 -12.05 -9.57 7.58
N CYS A 372 -11.83 -9.69 6.27
CA CYS A 372 -10.55 -9.35 5.66
C CYS A 372 -10.34 -7.82 5.65
N TRP A 373 -9.19 -7.39 6.13
CA TRP A 373 -8.77 -5.98 6.12
C TRP A 373 -7.99 -5.66 4.84
N SER A 374 -7.85 -4.39 4.53
CA SER A 374 -7.04 -3.95 3.39
C SER A 374 -5.82 -3.17 3.86
N TYR A 375 -4.64 -3.59 3.40
CA TYR A 375 -3.37 -2.89 3.55
C TYR A 375 -2.91 -2.20 2.26
N THR A 376 -3.79 -2.11 1.27
CA THR A 376 -3.50 -1.40 0.03
C THR A 376 -3.65 0.12 0.20
N ALA A 377 -3.11 0.88 -0.74
CA ALA A 377 -3.32 2.32 -0.76
C ALA A 377 -4.83 2.66 -0.81
N PRO A 378 -5.27 3.74 -0.14
CA PRO A 378 -6.66 4.17 -0.13
C PRO A 378 -7.27 4.30 -1.54
N GLY A 379 -6.45 4.65 -2.51
CA GLY A 379 -6.83 4.79 -3.91
C GLY A 379 -7.13 3.50 -4.68
N THR A 380 -6.95 2.30 -4.10
CA THR A 380 -7.23 1.03 -4.78
C THR A 380 -8.73 0.70 -4.77
N THR A 381 -9.53 1.52 -5.43
CA THR A 381 -11.00 1.50 -5.41
C THR A 381 -11.64 0.86 -6.65
N GLY A 382 -10.81 0.34 -7.59
CA GLY A 382 -11.33 -0.36 -8.77
C GLY A 382 -11.90 0.56 -9.85
N ASP A 383 -11.53 1.83 -9.90
CA ASP A 383 -12.08 2.81 -10.85
C ASP A 383 -12.00 2.32 -12.32
N ALA A 384 -10.92 1.59 -12.68
CA ALA A 384 -10.74 1.08 -14.03
C ALA A 384 -11.78 0.04 -14.44
N PHE A 385 -12.32 -0.74 -13.50
CA PHE A 385 -13.39 -1.70 -13.79
C PHE A 385 -14.66 -0.99 -14.22
N GLU A 386 -14.95 0.17 -13.65
CA GLU A 386 -16.09 0.99 -13.99
C GLU A 386 -15.91 1.68 -15.36
N PHE A 387 -14.85 2.46 -15.52
CA PHE A 387 -14.69 3.29 -16.72
C PHE A 387 -14.24 2.53 -17.97
N CYS A 388 -13.79 1.26 -17.86
CA CYS A 388 -13.52 0.38 -19.00
C CYS A 388 -14.69 -0.51 -19.38
N SER A 389 -15.79 -0.53 -18.64
CA SER A 389 -16.90 -1.48 -18.82
C SER A 389 -17.50 -1.46 -20.21
N GLU A 390 -17.56 -0.31 -20.87
CA GLU A 390 -18.09 -0.16 -22.23
C GLU A 390 -17.22 -0.84 -23.32
N LEU A 391 -15.97 -1.19 -23.01
CA LEU A 391 -15.06 -1.89 -23.92
C LEU A 391 -15.24 -3.41 -23.87
N ASP A 392 -16.14 -3.91 -23.00
CA ASP A 392 -16.40 -5.34 -22.78
C ASP A 392 -15.11 -6.12 -22.46
N PRO A 393 -14.29 -5.68 -21.48
CA PRO A 393 -13.00 -6.28 -21.21
C PRO A 393 -13.14 -7.71 -20.67
N ALA A 394 -12.21 -8.59 -21.05
CA ALA A 394 -12.06 -9.90 -20.43
C ALA A 394 -11.25 -9.76 -19.13
N TYR A 395 -11.60 -10.59 -18.17
CA TYR A 395 -10.93 -10.64 -16.86
C TYR A 395 -10.28 -11.99 -16.63
N THR A 396 -9.27 -12.03 -15.77
CA THR A 396 -8.58 -13.24 -15.34
C THR A 396 -8.08 -13.11 -13.91
N GLY A 397 -7.69 -14.23 -13.32
CA GLY A 397 -7.22 -14.28 -11.95
C GLY A 397 -8.35 -14.52 -10.96
N TYR A 398 -7.95 -14.80 -9.73
CA TYR A 398 -8.85 -15.24 -8.68
C TYR A 398 -8.24 -14.93 -7.32
N GLY A 399 -9.03 -14.38 -6.40
CA GLY A 399 -8.54 -14.12 -5.05
C GLY A 399 -7.63 -12.91 -4.92
N PHE A 400 -6.73 -13.00 -3.98
CA PHE A 400 -5.88 -11.88 -3.57
C PHE A 400 -4.63 -12.38 -2.85
N ILE A 401 -3.60 -11.56 -2.82
CA ILE A 401 -2.43 -11.77 -1.96
C ILE A 401 -2.85 -11.39 -0.55
N ILE A 402 -2.76 -12.34 0.36
CA ILE A 402 -3.24 -12.23 1.73
C ILE A 402 -2.07 -12.30 2.71
N VAL A 403 -2.18 -11.56 3.79
CA VAL A 403 -1.24 -11.61 4.92
C VAL A 403 -2.03 -11.54 6.22
N GLN A 404 -1.49 -12.17 7.25
CA GLN A 404 -2.00 -12.04 8.60
C GLN A 404 -1.60 -10.71 9.22
N SER A 405 -2.49 -10.10 9.98
CA SER A 405 -2.18 -8.91 10.75
C SER A 405 -2.88 -8.94 12.11
N CYS A 406 -2.32 -8.24 13.07
CA CYS A 406 -3.08 -7.89 14.26
C CYS A 406 -4.23 -6.94 13.88
N ILE A 407 -5.25 -6.89 14.73
CA ILE A 407 -6.54 -6.17 14.54
C ILE A 407 -6.42 -4.71 14.07
N MET A 408 -5.26 -4.12 14.10
CA MET A 408 -5.10 -2.75 13.63
C MET A 408 -4.43 -2.68 12.28
N PRO A 409 -4.86 -1.74 11.45
CA PRO A 409 -4.17 -1.42 10.22
C PRO A 409 -2.82 -0.78 10.55
N TYR A 410 -1.91 -1.60 11.05
CA TYR A 410 -0.52 -1.26 10.95
C TYR A 410 -0.11 -1.65 9.54
N GLY A 411 0.04 -0.66 8.67
CA GLY A 411 0.67 -0.89 7.37
C GLY A 411 2.06 -1.49 7.56
N PHE A 412 2.61 -2.09 6.55
CA PHE A 412 4.00 -2.57 6.52
C PHE A 412 5.04 -1.51 6.89
N GLU A 413 4.64 -0.28 6.94
CA GLU A 413 5.43 0.89 7.27
C GLU A 413 5.57 1.18 8.75
N SER A 414 4.64 0.68 9.52
CA SER A 414 4.86 0.65 10.94
C SER A 414 5.93 -0.40 11.20
N PRO A 415 7.04 -0.07 11.90
CA PRO A 415 7.99 -1.08 12.39
C PRO A 415 7.30 -2.21 13.14
N GLN A 416 6.02 -2.05 13.41
CA GLN A 416 5.15 -2.88 14.20
C GLN A 416 4.16 -3.70 13.37
N GLY A 417 3.97 -3.35 12.09
CA GLY A 417 2.85 -3.87 11.31
C GLY A 417 2.90 -5.34 10.98
N ALA A 418 4.08 -5.89 10.90
CA ALA A 418 4.27 -7.32 10.62
C ALA A 418 4.37 -8.18 11.88
N TRP A 419 4.30 -7.60 13.06
CA TRP A 419 4.74 -8.20 14.29
C TRP A 419 3.53 -8.42 15.21
N PRO A 420 3.26 -9.48 15.77
CA PRO A 420 3.84 -10.82 15.82
C PRO A 420 3.40 -11.74 14.69
N THR A 421 3.13 -11.28 13.53
CA THR A 421 2.44 -12.00 12.48
C THR A 421 3.36 -12.81 11.55
N PHE A 422 4.62 -12.42 11.39
CA PHE A 422 5.58 -13.10 10.52
C PHE A 422 6.53 -14.09 11.23
N GLY A 423 6.43 -14.19 12.54
CA GLY A 423 7.25 -15.13 13.28
C GLY A 423 6.63 -16.53 13.35
N PRO A 424 7.41 -17.53 13.71
CA PRO A 424 6.93 -18.90 13.93
C PRO A 424 6.16 -19.01 15.26
N TYR A 425 5.11 -18.21 15.40
CA TYR A 425 4.22 -18.20 16.56
C TYR A 425 3.23 -19.33 16.50
N CYS A 426 2.89 -19.88 17.64
CA CYS A 426 1.84 -20.87 17.75
C CYS A 426 0.47 -20.20 17.53
N TRP A 427 -0.23 -20.58 16.47
CA TRP A 427 -1.55 -20.09 16.15
C TRP A 427 -2.63 -21.06 16.60
N VAL A 428 -3.61 -20.53 17.29
CA VAL A 428 -4.73 -21.31 17.82
C VAL A 428 -6.06 -20.70 17.40
N ASP A 429 -7.05 -21.57 17.24
CA ASP A 429 -8.44 -21.17 17.04
C ASP A 429 -9.07 -20.58 18.31
N GLN A 430 -10.37 -20.31 18.27
CA GLN A 430 -11.13 -19.76 19.40
C GLN A 430 -11.26 -20.76 20.57
N THR A 431 -10.96 -22.04 20.37
CA THR A 431 -10.93 -23.04 21.43
C THR A 431 -9.56 -23.19 22.08
N GLY A 432 -8.53 -22.58 21.54
CA GLY A 432 -7.15 -22.76 21.98
C GLY A 432 -6.45 -23.96 21.35
N ALA A 433 -7.10 -24.62 20.37
CA ALA A 433 -6.51 -25.69 19.60
C ALA A 433 -5.68 -25.15 18.43
N ARG A 434 -4.50 -25.73 18.22
CA ARG A 434 -3.68 -25.46 17.03
C ARG A 434 -4.38 -26.03 15.80
N PHE A 435 -4.47 -25.24 14.72
CA PHE A 435 -5.20 -25.61 13.50
C PHE A 435 -4.36 -25.50 12.23
N VAL A 436 -3.16 -24.92 12.29
CA VAL A 436 -2.30 -24.64 11.15
C VAL A 436 -0.87 -25.06 11.44
N ASP A 437 -0.11 -25.42 10.41
CA ASP A 437 1.34 -25.60 10.50
C ASP A 437 2.04 -24.25 10.27
N GLU A 438 2.65 -23.69 11.30
CA GLU A 438 3.38 -22.42 11.25
C GLU A 438 4.63 -22.48 10.37
N LYS A 439 5.04 -23.67 9.90
CA LYS A 439 6.12 -23.87 8.94
C LYS A 439 5.71 -23.51 7.52
N GLU A 440 4.42 -23.51 7.22
CA GLU A 440 3.92 -23.15 5.90
C GLU A 440 4.13 -21.68 5.58
N TYR A 441 4.08 -21.34 4.30
CA TYR A 441 4.14 -19.95 3.87
C TYR A 441 3.01 -19.14 4.48
N TYR A 442 3.31 -17.91 4.90
CA TYR A 442 2.39 -17.04 5.64
C TYR A 442 1.09 -16.76 4.88
N PHE A 443 1.10 -16.73 3.57
CA PHE A 443 -0.12 -16.50 2.79
C PHE A 443 -1.04 -17.73 2.77
N GLN A 444 -0.52 -18.97 2.76
CA GLN A 444 -1.33 -20.17 2.92
C GLN A 444 -1.98 -20.22 4.31
N ARG A 445 -1.16 -20.05 5.36
CA ARG A 445 -1.65 -19.98 6.75
C ARG A 445 -2.77 -18.95 6.91
N THR A 446 -2.70 -17.84 6.19
CA THR A 446 -3.69 -16.77 6.33
C THR A 446 -5.03 -17.15 5.69
N PHE A 447 -5.04 -17.95 4.62
CA PHE A 447 -6.29 -18.53 4.12
C PHE A 447 -6.92 -19.47 5.14
N ASP A 448 -6.12 -20.27 5.88
CA ASP A 448 -6.62 -21.13 6.95
C ASP A 448 -7.23 -20.31 8.10
N VAL A 449 -6.73 -19.11 8.38
CA VAL A 449 -7.37 -18.17 9.32
C VAL A 449 -8.72 -17.68 8.80
N LEU A 450 -8.84 -17.40 7.51
CA LEU A 450 -10.10 -16.96 6.92
C LEU A 450 -11.18 -18.04 6.98
N GLU A 451 -10.79 -19.31 6.99
CA GLU A 451 -11.68 -20.46 7.13
C GLU A 451 -12.09 -20.76 8.59
N GLN A 452 -11.44 -20.12 9.58
CA GLN A 452 -11.83 -20.30 10.98
C GLN A 452 -13.20 -19.66 11.26
N PRO A 453 -13.97 -20.16 12.26
CA PRO A 453 -15.15 -19.48 12.73
C PRO A 453 -14.82 -18.00 13.03
N ASP A 454 -15.65 -17.07 12.59
CA ASP A 454 -15.44 -15.63 12.74
C ASP A 454 -14.20 -15.04 11.99
N GLY A 455 -13.47 -15.83 11.20
CA GLY A 455 -12.38 -15.39 10.33
C GLY A 455 -11.18 -14.78 11.06
N PHE A 456 -10.86 -15.26 12.26
CA PHE A 456 -9.67 -14.84 13.00
C PHE A 456 -9.06 -16.00 13.80
N CYS A 457 -7.85 -15.81 14.28
CA CYS A 457 -7.19 -16.72 15.23
C CYS A 457 -6.42 -15.93 16.29
N TRP A 458 -5.79 -16.66 17.21
CA TRP A 458 -4.90 -16.09 18.21
C TRP A 458 -3.47 -16.58 17.99
N ALA A 459 -2.50 -15.66 18.00
CA ALA A 459 -1.08 -16.01 18.10
C ALA A 459 -0.64 -15.93 19.57
N LEU A 460 -0.13 -17.04 20.09
CA LEU A 460 0.29 -17.14 21.48
C LEU A 460 1.75 -16.72 21.66
N ALA A 461 2.04 -16.03 22.75
CA ALA A 461 3.41 -15.67 23.13
C ALA A 461 3.54 -15.44 24.64
N SER A 462 4.77 -15.46 25.16
CA SER A 462 5.04 -15.23 26.59
C SER A 462 6.36 -14.49 26.82
N GLY A 463 6.50 -13.89 28.01
CA GLY A 463 7.72 -13.26 28.47
C GLY A 463 8.19 -12.11 27.60
N THR A 464 9.47 -12.12 27.22
CA THR A 464 10.10 -11.10 26.37
C THR A 464 9.87 -11.31 24.87
N GLY A 465 9.02 -12.25 24.52
CA GLY A 465 8.73 -12.63 23.13
C GLY A 465 9.56 -13.79 22.62
N PRO A 466 9.23 -14.29 21.41
CA PRO A 466 9.95 -15.40 20.81
C PRO A 466 11.44 -15.08 20.68
N ASN A 467 12.28 -16.01 21.12
CA ASN A 467 13.74 -15.84 21.11
C ASN A 467 14.24 -14.54 21.78
N GLY A 468 13.46 -13.95 22.70
CA GLY A 468 13.79 -12.69 23.36
C GLY A 468 13.63 -11.45 22.49
N PHE A 469 12.89 -11.54 21.39
CA PHE A 469 12.74 -10.46 20.42
C PHE A 469 11.27 -10.14 20.11
N TRP A 470 10.88 -8.88 20.29
CA TRP A 470 9.55 -8.35 19.99
C TRP A 470 9.54 -7.41 18.77
N GLY A 471 10.48 -7.52 17.87
CA GLY A 471 10.61 -6.61 16.73
C GLY A 471 11.18 -5.23 17.13
N ALA A 472 10.83 -4.21 16.37
CA ALA A 472 11.38 -2.86 16.55
C ALA A 472 10.68 -2.04 17.66
N MET A 473 9.53 -2.51 18.18
CA MET A 473 8.73 -1.80 19.18
C MET A 473 8.72 -2.54 20.51
N PRO A 474 8.86 -1.82 21.64
CA PRO A 474 8.66 -2.41 22.96
C PRO A 474 7.27 -3.00 23.12
N ILE A 475 7.17 -4.16 23.77
CA ILE A 475 5.89 -4.87 23.95
C ILE A 475 4.84 -4.01 24.65
N GLU A 476 5.25 -3.14 25.57
CA GLU A 476 4.37 -2.24 26.28
C GLU A 476 3.63 -1.30 25.32
N GLN A 477 4.32 -0.78 24.31
CA GLN A 477 3.71 0.08 23.29
C GLN A 477 2.74 -0.72 22.38
N ILE A 478 3.12 -1.95 22.04
CA ILE A 478 2.23 -2.84 21.27
C ILE A 478 0.94 -3.09 22.03
N VAL A 479 1.04 -3.43 23.32
CA VAL A 479 -0.11 -3.68 24.20
C VAL A 479 -0.95 -2.41 24.36
N GLU A 480 -0.34 -1.24 24.62
CA GLU A 480 -1.04 0.03 24.74
C GLU A 480 -1.88 0.36 23.48
N CYS A 481 -1.37 0.04 22.30
CA CYS A 481 -2.09 0.23 21.04
C CYS A 481 -3.20 -0.79 20.81
N LEU A 482 -2.99 -2.07 21.13
CA LEU A 482 -3.86 -3.17 20.73
C LEU A 482 -4.92 -3.54 21.79
N GLU A 483 -4.58 -3.48 23.09
CA GLU A 483 -5.47 -3.92 24.16
C GLU A 483 -6.81 -3.15 24.19
N PRO A 484 -6.83 -1.79 24.05
CA PRO A 484 -8.09 -1.03 24.05
C PRO A 484 -9.02 -1.39 22.89
N LYS A 485 -8.50 -2.03 21.84
CA LYS A 485 -9.20 -2.41 20.61
C LYS A 485 -9.50 -3.91 20.54
N GLY A 486 -9.17 -4.65 21.60
CA GLY A 486 -9.34 -6.10 21.64
C GLY A 486 -8.35 -6.87 20.75
N GLY A 487 -7.25 -6.22 20.35
CA GLY A 487 -6.22 -6.82 19.50
C GLY A 487 -5.20 -7.68 20.25
N VAL A 488 -5.15 -7.58 21.57
CA VAL A 488 -4.32 -8.44 22.42
C VAL A 488 -5.01 -8.69 23.75
N ILE A 489 -4.86 -9.90 24.26
CA ILE A 489 -5.23 -10.28 25.63
C ILE A 489 -3.94 -10.51 26.40
N VAL A 490 -3.81 -9.88 27.57
CA VAL A 490 -2.65 -10.00 28.45
C VAL A 490 -3.05 -10.71 29.74
N ALA A 491 -2.29 -11.71 30.13
CA ALA A 491 -2.52 -12.51 31.33
C ALA A 491 -1.24 -12.69 32.18
N LYS A 492 -1.41 -12.95 33.47
CA LYS A 492 -0.31 -13.17 34.43
C LYS A 492 0.08 -14.63 34.55
N SER A 493 -0.80 -15.53 34.12
CA SER A 493 -0.54 -16.97 34.09
C SER A 493 -1.23 -17.60 32.86
N PRO A 494 -0.81 -18.81 32.45
CA PRO A 494 -1.48 -19.55 31.38
C PRO A 494 -2.97 -19.81 31.68
N GLU A 495 -3.34 -20.10 32.95
CA GLU A 495 -4.70 -20.32 33.34
C GLU A 495 -5.56 -19.06 33.21
N GLU A 496 -5.00 -17.88 33.55
CA GLU A 496 -5.68 -16.59 33.35
C GLU A 496 -5.86 -16.31 31.85
N LEU A 497 -4.88 -16.71 31.02
CA LEU A 497 -5.01 -16.56 29.57
C LEU A 497 -6.14 -17.41 29.01
N VAL A 498 -6.23 -18.68 29.44
CA VAL A 498 -7.32 -19.60 29.09
C VAL A 498 -8.68 -19.01 29.47
N GLU A 499 -8.80 -18.49 30.71
CA GLU A 499 -10.05 -17.88 31.19
C GLU A 499 -10.44 -16.64 30.37
N LYS A 500 -9.48 -15.73 30.12
CA LYS A 500 -9.74 -14.48 29.41
C LYS A 500 -10.07 -14.68 27.92
N CYS A 501 -9.42 -15.64 27.28
CA CYS A 501 -9.67 -15.98 25.88
C CYS A 501 -10.89 -16.87 25.68
N GLY A 502 -11.35 -17.54 26.74
CA GLY A 502 -12.43 -18.52 26.68
C GLY A 502 -11.99 -19.85 26.04
N PHE A 503 -10.70 -20.18 26.11
CA PHE A 503 -10.17 -21.43 25.57
C PHE A 503 -10.67 -22.67 26.33
N ASP A 504 -10.72 -23.78 25.61
CA ASP A 504 -10.86 -25.09 26.24
C ASP A 504 -9.53 -25.49 26.92
N PRO A 505 -9.52 -25.78 28.24
CA PRO A 505 -8.28 -26.06 28.95
C PRO A 505 -7.51 -27.29 28.44
N GLU A 506 -8.23 -28.32 27.93
CA GLU A 506 -7.60 -29.55 27.44
C GLU A 506 -6.96 -29.29 26.06
N ALA A 507 -7.66 -28.57 25.16
CA ALA A 507 -7.16 -28.20 23.85
C ALA A 507 -5.94 -27.29 23.97
N PHE A 508 -5.97 -26.27 24.83
CA PHE A 508 -4.86 -25.39 25.10
C PHE A 508 -3.64 -26.13 25.68
N ALA A 509 -3.86 -27.03 26.66
CA ALA A 509 -2.78 -27.81 27.25
C ALA A 509 -2.10 -28.72 26.20
N GLN A 510 -2.87 -29.34 25.31
CA GLN A 510 -2.31 -30.14 24.21
C GLN A 510 -1.51 -29.29 23.25
N THR A 511 -2.01 -28.12 22.86
CA THR A 511 -1.30 -27.15 21.99
C THR A 511 0.05 -26.75 22.59
N VAL A 512 0.09 -26.41 23.89
CA VAL A 512 1.34 -26.04 24.58
C VAL A 512 2.33 -27.20 24.60
N ALA A 513 1.85 -28.43 24.85
CA ALA A 513 2.69 -29.62 24.86
C ALA A 513 3.30 -29.90 23.47
N ASP A 514 2.50 -29.80 22.41
CA ASP A 514 2.94 -30.03 21.03
C ASP A 514 3.96 -28.97 20.59
N ASN A 515 3.71 -27.67 20.88
CA ASN A 515 4.65 -26.60 20.58
C ASN A 515 5.96 -26.75 21.36
N THR A 516 5.90 -27.14 22.65
CA THR A 516 7.11 -27.41 23.43
C THR A 516 7.92 -28.55 22.83
N ALA A 517 7.27 -29.63 22.37
CA ALA A 517 7.95 -30.75 21.73
C ALA A 517 8.66 -30.33 20.41
N GLN A 518 8.05 -29.48 19.61
CA GLN A 518 8.68 -28.94 18.40
C GLN A 518 9.92 -28.11 18.72
N VAL A 519 9.83 -27.22 19.72
CA VAL A 519 10.96 -26.39 20.17
C VAL A 519 12.10 -27.27 20.70
N GLU A 520 11.79 -28.30 21.51
CA GLU A 520 12.80 -29.26 22.01
C GLU A 520 13.43 -30.10 20.90
N ALA A 521 12.68 -30.38 19.82
CA ALA A 521 13.17 -31.07 18.64
C ALA A 521 14.06 -30.18 17.76
N GLY A 522 14.10 -28.88 18.00
CA GLY A 522 14.84 -27.89 17.19
C GLY A 522 14.24 -27.69 15.80
N GLU A 523 12.91 -27.82 15.67
CA GLU A 523 12.23 -27.59 14.41
C GLU A 523 12.34 -26.13 13.96
N VAL A 524 12.37 -25.94 12.65
CA VAL A 524 12.41 -24.61 12.00
C VAL A 524 11.22 -24.43 11.09
N ASP A 525 10.87 -23.17 10.83
CA ASP A 525 9.85 -22.84 9.85
C ASP A 525 10.36 -22.91 8.40
N THR A 526 9.53 -22.56 7.45
CA THR A 526 9.85 -22.56 6.00
C THR A 526 10.98 -21.59 5.63
N TYR A 527 11.29 -20.62 6.52
CA TYR A 527 12.37 -19.65 6.34
C TYR A 527 13.67 -20.04 7.05
N GLY A 528 13.67 -21.19 7.74
CA GLY A 528 14.78 -21.67 8.55
C GLY A 528 14.86 -21.04 9.94
N ASP A 529 13.85 -20.28 10.35
CA ASP A 529 13.80 -19.68 11.67
C ASP A 529 13.34 -20.71 12.72
N PRO A 530 13.96 -20.77 13.89
CA PRO A 530 13.56 -21.70 14.95
C PRO A 530 12.11 -21.47 15.40
N ILE A 531 11.33 -22.53 15.53
CA ILE A 531 9.97 -22.46 16.10
C ILE A 531 10.03 -21.83 17.49
N ALA A 532 9.18 -20.85 17.74
CA ALA A 532 9.15 -20.12 18.99
C ALA A 532 8.34 -20.86 20.07
N LEU A 533 8.82 -20.80 21.30
CA LEU A 533 8.05 -21.28 22.45
C LEU A 533 6.89 -20.31 22.73
N ALA A 534 5.67 -20.80 22.55
CA ALA A 534 4.46 -20.00 22.73
C ALA A 534 4.23 -19.61 24.19
N ILE A 535 4.27 -20.61 25.08
CA ILE A 535 4.04 -20.46 26.51
C ILE A 535 5.27 -20.97 27.27
N GLY A 536 6.09 -20.02 27.73
CA GLY A 536 7.27 -20.30 28.56
C GLY A 536 6.97 -20.23 30.05
N ASP A 537 8.03 -20.39 30.85
CA ASP A 537 7.95 -20.37 32.33
C ASP A 537 7.70 -18.97 32.91
N GLU A 538 7.96 -17.91 32.14
CA GLU A 538 7.87 -16.51 32.59
C GLU A 538 6.84 -15.74 31.75
N GLY A 539 5.89 -15.08 32.47
CA GLY A 539 4.94 -14.14 31.88
C GLY A 539 5.51 -12.72 31.73
N PRO A 540 4.72 -11.75 31.28
CA PRO A 540 3.29 -11.88 30.92
C PRO A 540 3.02 -12.83 29.75
N TYR A 541 1.78 -13.32 29.66
CA TYR A 541 1.31 -14.18 28.57
C TYR A 541 0.36 -13.40 27.67
N TYR A 542 0.46 -13.63 26.38
CA TYR A 542 -0.24 -12.87 25.38
C TYR A 542 -0.99 -13.77 24.39
N ALA A 543 -2.19 -13.33 24.00
CA ALA A 543 -2.87 -13.83 22.83
C ALA A 543 -3.15 -12.63 21.90
N PHE A 544 -2.45 -12.58 20.77
CA PHE A 544 -2.63 -11.53 19.75
C PHE A 544 -3.70 -11.97 18.76
N LYS A 545 -4.71 -11.14 18.55
CA LYS A 545 -5.76 -11.43 17.57
C LYS A 545 -5.21 -11.22 16.17
N ILE A 546 -5.20 -12.29 15.39
CA ILE A 546 -4.75 -12.31 14.01
C ILE A 546 -5.96 -12.30 13.09
N VAL A 547 -5.97 -11.39 12.14
CA VAL A 547 -6.99 -11.25 11.11
C VAL A 547 -6.36 -11.30 9.71
N PRO A 548 -7.08 -11.83 8.72
CA PRO A 548 -6.62 -11.80 7.34
C PRO A 548 -6.60 -10.37 6.80
N SER A 549 -5.59 -10.06 5.98
CA SER A 549 -5.46 -8.74 5.36
C SER A 549 -5.00 -8.85 3.92
N VAL A 550 -5.67 -8.14 3.02
CA VAL A 550 -5.32 -8.13 1.61
C VAL A 550 -4.21 -7.12 1.33
N LEU A 551 -3.21 -7.56 0.57
CA LEU A 551 -2.10 -6.73 0.08
C LEU A 551 -2.26 -6.34 -1.39
N CYS A 552 -2.92 -7.20 -2.19
CA CYS A 552 -3.04 -7.04 -3.62
C CYS A 552 -4.17 -7.93 -4.11
N THR A 553 -5.05 -7.40 -4.94
CA THR A 553 -6.07 -8.19 -5.64
C THR A 553 -5.46 -8.87 -6.86
N MET A 554 -5.84 -10.12 -7.15
CA MET A 554 -5.34 -10.85 -8.31
C MET A 554 -6.33 -10.90 -9.47
N TYR A 555 -7.63 -10.72 -9.22
CA TYR A 555 -8.61 -10.56 -10.29
C TYR A 555 -8.39 -9.23 -11.02
N GLY A 556 -8.31 -9.27 -12.35
CA GLY A 556 -8.07 -8.06 -13.13
C GLY A 556 -8.18 -8.28 -14.64
N PHE A 557 -7.77 -7.31 -15.42
CA PHE A 557 -7.85 -7.37 -16.87
C PHE A 557 -6.97 -8.48 -17.44
N LYS A 558 -7.56 -9.28 -18.34
CA LYS A 558 -6.82 -10.23 -19.16
C LYS A 558 -6.03 -9.48 -20.22
N LEU A 559 -4.79 -9.89 -20.44
CA LEU A 559 -3.86 -9.26 -21.38
C LEU A 559 -3.49 -10.20 -22.51
N ASP A 560 -3.15 -9.63 -23.66
CA ASP A 560 -2.36 -10.31 -24.67
C ASP A 560 -0.86 -10.32 -24.30
N ASP A 561 -0.02 -10.96 -25.14
CA ASP A 561 1.43 -11.05 -24.94
C ASP A 561 2.18 -9.71 -25.06
N ARG A 562 1.46 -8.62 -25.38
CA ARG A 562 1.98 -7.26 -25.57
C ARG A 562 1.38 -6.25 -24.61
N PHE A 563 0.77 -6.72 -23.52
CA PHE A 563 0.14 -5.89 -22.47
C PHE A 563 -1.12 -5.13 -22.90
N HIS A 564 -1.70 -5.40 -24.07
CA HIS A 564 -3.01 -4.83 -24.38
C HIS A 564 -4.10 -5.50 -23.54
N VAL A 565 -5.04 -4.70 -23.07
CA VAL A 565 -6.31 -5.22 -22.53
C VAL A 565 -7.04 -5.95 -23.67
N VAL A 566 -7.47 -7.18 -23.41
CA VAL A 566 -8.32 -7.92 -24.37
C VAL A 566 -9.77 -7.86 -23.95
N ASN A 567 -10.67 -7.85 -24.94
CA ASN A 567 -12.12 -7.92 -24.69
C ASN A 567 -12.61 -9.37 -24.60
N THR A 568 -13.89 -9.57 -24.28
CA THR A 568 -14.51 -10.91 -24.16
C THR A 568 -14.49 -11.71 -25.47
N ALA A 569 -14.23 -11.07 -26.62
CA ALA A 569 -14.02 -11.74 -27.90
C ALA A 569 -12.53 -12.09 -28.16
N GLU A 570 -11.68 -12.05 -27.12
CA GLU A 570 -10.22 -12.31 -27.17
C GLU A 570 -9.48 -11.40 -28.17
N LYS A 571 -9.94 -10.17 -28.34
CA LYS A 571 -9.30 -9.19 -29.21
C LYS A 571 -8.67 -8.07 -28.39
N PRO A 572 -7.46 -7.62 -28.74
CA PRO A 572 -6.87 -6.47 -28.09
C PRO A 572 -7.73 -5.22 -28.29
N VAL A 573 -7.92 -4.45 -27.21
CA VAL A 573 -8.50 -3.11 -27.27
C VAL A 573 -7.43 -2.17 -27.82
N GLU A 574 -7.72 -1.53 -28.93
CA GLU A 574 -6.76 -0.67 -29.61
C GLU A 574 -6.35 0.54 -28.75
N ASN A 575 -5.05 0.79 -28.64
CA ASN A 575 -4.42 1.89 -27.90
C ASN A 575 -4.52 1.79 -26.36
N LEU A 576 -4.97 0.66 -25.81
CA LEU A 576 -5.14 0.48 -24.37
C LEU A 576 -4.24 -0.64 -23.83
N PHE A 577 -3.35 -0.28 -22.94
CA PHE A 577 -2.46 -1.17 -22.21
C PHE A 577 -2.84 -1.20 -20.72
N ALA A 578 -2.52 -2.28 -20.02
CA ALA A 578 -2.68 -2.34 -18.57
C ALA A 578 -1.52 -3.06 -17.90
N VAL A 579 -1.16 -2.62 -16.68
CA VAL A 579 -0.05 -3.15 -15.89
C VAL A 579 -0.31 -3.03 -14.39
N GLY A 580 0.54 -3.67 -13.61
CA GLY A 580 0.50 -3.60 -12.15
C GLY A 580 -0.61 -4.47 -11.55
N GLU A 581 -1.11 -4.06 -10.37
CA GLU A 581 -2.11 -4.83 -9.62
C GLU A 581 -3.35 -5.13 -10.44
N LEU A 582 -3.73 -4.22 -11.32
CA LEU A 582 -4.86 -4.35 -12.25
C LEU A 582 -4.79 -5.58 -13.15
N THR A 583 -3.62 -6.25 -13.22
CA THR A 583 -3.33 -7.34 -14.16
C THR A 583 -2.68 -8.57 -13.51
N MET A 584 -2.65 -8.64 -12.18
CA MET A 584 -1.93 -9.69 -11.44
C MET A 584 -2.43 -11.11 -11.74
N GLY A 585 -3.70 -11.25 -12.13
CA GLY A 585 -4.27 -12.53 -12.55
C GLY A 585 -3.56 -13.18 -13.75
N ASN A 586 -2.90 -12.38 -14.59
CA ASN A 586 -2.11 -12.92 -15.71
C ASN A 586 -0.82 -13.61 -15.27
N TYR A 587 -0.32 -13.31 -14.07
CA TYR A 587 0.96 -13.81 -13.56
C TYR A 587 0.78 -14.86 -12.47
N PHE A 588 -0.10 -14.60 -11.50
CA PHE A 588 -0.27 -15.43 -10.32
C PHE A 588 -1.53 -16.27 -10.38
N PHE A 589 -2.51 -15.81 -11.08
CA PHE A 589 -3.86 -16.36 -11.13
C PHE A 589 -4.52 -16.39 -9.73
N GLN A 590 -4.17 -17.33 -8.86
CA GLN A 590 -4.73 -17.50 -7.51
C GLN A 590 -3.65 -17.56 -6.43
N GLU A 591 -2.40 -17.90 -6.79
CA GLU A 591 -1.32 -18.16 -5.85
C GLU A 591 -0.24 -17.11 -5.91
N TYR A 592 0.07 -16.49 -4.77
CA TYR A 592 1.24 -15.64 -4.66
C TYR A 592 2.51 -16.51 -4.56
N VAL A 593 3.25 -16.56 -5.62
CA VAL A 593 4.40 -17.47 -5.76
C VAL A 593 5.52 -17.17 -4.77
N SER A 594 5.77 -15.90 -4.45
CA SER A 594 6.78 -15.51 -3.48
C SER A 594 6.74 -14.02 -3.14
N THR A 595 7.27 -13.68 -1.96
CA THR A 595 7.55 -12.29 -1.56
C THR A 595 8.31 -11.55 -2.67
N SER A 596 8.00 -10.28 -2.90
CA SER A 596 8.60 -9.37 -3.91
C SER A 596 8.19 -9.60 -5.38
N CYS A 597 7.59 -10.73 -5.73
CA CYS A 597 7.19 -11.02 -7.12
C CYS A 597 6.10 -10.07 -7.63
N ALA A 598 5.13 -9.65 -6.79
CA ALA A 598 4.10 -8.70 -7.21
C ALA A 598 4.69 -7.33 -7.59
N VAL A 599 5.64 -6.83 -6.78
CA VAL A 599 6.36 -5.58 -7.09
C VAL A 599 7.19 -5.74 -8.37
N ALA A 600 7.84 -6.90 -8.56
CA ALA A 600 8.59 -7.19 -9.79
C ALA A 600 7.68 -7.19 -11.02
N CYS A 601 6.54 -7.91 -10.98
CA CYS A 601 5.58 -7.94 -12.07
C CYS A 601 5.02 -6.54 -12.37
N ALA A 602 4.77 -5.71 -11.34
CA ALA A 602 4.32 -4.35 -11.51
C ALA A 602 5.39 -3.47 -12.19
N VAL A 603 6.61 -3.45 -11.66
CA VAL A 603 7.69 -2.56 -12.15
C VAL A 603 8.19 -2.99 -13.52
N TYR A 604 8.53 -4.26 -13.70
CA TYR A 604 9.06 -4.73 -14.98
C TYR A 604 7.97 -4.84 -16.04
N GLY A 605 6.74 -5.22 -15.66
CA GLY A 605 5.59 -5.18 -16.56
C GLY A 605 5.29 -3.76 -17.04
N GLY A 606 5.35 -2.76 -16.14
CA GLY A 606 5.21 -1.36 -16.49
C GLY A 606 6.23 -0.90 -17.53
N SER A 607 7.50 -1.27 -17.35
CA SER A 607 8.56 -0.95 -18.30
C SER A 607 8.37 -1.61 -19.67
N LEU A 608 7.90 -2.86 -19.70
CA LEU A 608 7.62 -3.59 -20.94
C LEU A 608 6.44 -3.01 -21.72
N ALA A 609 5.33 -2.70 -21.03
CA ALA A 609 4.17 -2.08 -21.66
C ALA A 609 4.49 -0.71 -22.25
N ALA A 610 5.38 0.05 -21.60
CA ALA A 610 5.87 1.32 -22.14
C ALA A 610 6.65 1.13 -23.45
N ASP A 611 7.52 0.13 -23.54
CA ASP A 611 8.25 -0.18 -24.79
C ASP A 611 7.27 -0.52 -25.93
N GLU A 612 6.22 -1.33 -25.65
CA GLU A 612 5.19 -1.65 -26.64
C GLU A 612 4.42 -0.40 -27.08
N ALA A 613 3.98 0.43 -26.13
CA ALA A 613 3.28 1.67 -26.43
C ALA A 613 4.14 2.64 -27.27
N VAL A 614 5.38 2.85 -26.88
CA VAL A 614 6.35 3.70 -27.62
C VAL A 614 6.59 3.16 -29.04
N ALA A 615 6.81 1.84 -29.17
CA ALA A 615 7.01 1.21 -30.47
C ALA A 615 5.78 1.33 -31.38
N GLU A 616 4.57 1.27 -30.82
CA GLU A 616 3.34 1.47 -31.61
C GLU A 616 3.13 2.92 -32.02
N ILE A 617 3.40 3.89 -31.15
CA ILE A 617 3.35 5.31 -31.49
C ILE A 617 4.33 5.62 -32.63
N ALA A 618 5.51 5.01 -32.62
CA ALA A 618 6.53 5.23 -33.66
C ALA A 618 6.17 4.61 -35.02
N ARG A 619 5.28 3.62 -35.03
CA ARG A 619 4.80 2.99 -36.29
C ARG A 619 3.63 3.73 -36.94
N GLY A 620 2.96 4.61 -36.22
CA GLY A 620 1.79 5.42 -36.66
C GLY A 620 0.54 4.65 -36.45
#